data_8bf0ce981dfcd007d4f5082a03278ac0
#
_entry.id   8bf0ce981dfcd007d4f5082a03278ac0
#
_cell.length_a   1.000
_cell.length_b   1.000
_cell.length_c   1.000
_cell.angle_alpha   90.00
_cell.angle_beta   90.00
_cell.angle_gamma   90.00
#
_symmetry.space_group_name_H-M   'P 1'
#
loop_
_entity.id
_entity.type
_entity.pdbx_description
1 polymer ?
#
loop_
_entity_poly.entity_id
_entity_poly.type
_entity_poly.pdbx_seq_one_letter_code
_entity_poly.pdbx_strand_id
1 'polypeptide(L)'
;AYEMLRSLVGSEMCIRDRSNDYVTERDFMNMRPSDDVVVFTSRIRNTPECTAESLRQMEPLITEATSLIVPEGRLDVVAYSCTSGTALMGFDKICSLIQAARPGIKVVTPLTSSLAALDLFGAERIAVLTPYVDDVNTGIARYLEDHGKSISAFSSFKIVENEIMALVTPQSIFNAALEADRNDADAVFISCTAIRAVEVIDKIEQKLGKPVITAVQAMFWQSLRLAGYKGKISGYGQLMCL
;
A
#
# COMPACT_ATOMS: atom_id res chain seq x y z
N ALA A 1 30.84 0.31 21.47
CA ALA A 1 30.79 0.37 19.99
C ALA A 1 29.51 -0.27 19.45
N TYR A 2 29.08 -1.44 19.96
CA TYR A 2 27.88 -2.15 19.49
C TYR A 2 26.58 -1.44 19.89
N GLU A 3 26.52 -0.78 21.06
CA GLU A 3 25.37 0.03 21.49
C GLU A 3 25.28 1.36 20.74
N MET A 4 26.39 1.94 20.31
CA MET A 4 26.39 3.16 19.50
C MET A 4 25.86 2.90 18.07
N LEU A 5 26.12 1.71 17.50
CA LEU A 5 25.52 1.31 16.21
C LEU A 5 24.01 1.07 16.30
N ARG A 6 23.51 0.62 17.46
CA ARG A 6 22.06 0.49 17.71
C ARG A 6 21.32 1.82 17.79
N SER A 7 22.01 2.91 18.15
CA SER A 7 21.40 4.25 18.23
C SER A 7 21.37 4.99 16.88
N LEU A 8 22.03 4.46 15.84
CA LEU A 8 22.14 5.09 14.52
C LEU A 8 21.11 4.57 13.48
N VAL A 9 20.37 3.49 13.79
CA VAL A 9 19.38 2.92 12.88
C VAL A 9 18.03 2.94 13.58
N GLY A 10 17.17 3.90 13.20
CA GLY A 10 15.89 4.15 13.86
C GLY A 10 14.83 3.10 13.55
N SER A 11 14.38 2.99 12.32
CA SER A 11 13.33 2.07 11.89
C SER A 11 13.73 1.38 10.58
N GLU A 12 13.78 0.06 10.60
CA GLU A 12 14.16 -0.75 9.43
C GLU A 12 12.91 -1.39 8.82
N MET A 13 12.53 -0.93 7.65
CA MET A 13 11.40 -1.43 6.89
C MET A 13 11.85 -2.10 5.62
N CYS A 14 11.11 -3.10 5.19
CA CYS A 14 11.31 -3.68 3.90
C CYS A 14 10.05 -3.69 3.07
N ILE A 15 10.20 -3.32 1.81
CA ILE A 15 9.18 -3.46 0.78
C ILE A 15 9.45 -4.74 0.00
N ARG A 16 8.38 -5.55 -0.14
CA ARG A 16 8.37 -6.65 -1.04
C ARG A 16 7.50 -6.30 -2.20
N ASP A 17 8.15 -6.01 -3.33
CA ASP A 17 7.53 -5.40 -4.49
C ASP A 17 7.55 -6.31 -5.73
N ARG A 18 6.74 -5.99 -6.72
CA ARG A 18 6.74 -6.65 -8.03
C ARG A 18 7.91 -6.16 -8.87
N SER A 19 8.49 -7.04 -9.71
CA SER A 19 9.63 -6.70 -10.55
C SER A 19 9.36 -5.55 -11.54
N ASN A 20 8.08 -5.31 -11.84
CA ASN A 20 7.60 -4.25 -12.74
C ASN A 20 6.86 -3.12 -12.02
N ASP A 21 7.10 -2.89 -10.74
CA ASP A 21 6.57 -1.72 -10.02
C ASP A 21 7.56 -0.55 -10.13
N TYR A 22 7.07 0.59 -10.59
CA TYR A 22 7.84 1.83 -10.78
C TYR A 22 7.52 2.88 -9.71
N VAL A 23 6.59 2.61 -8.79
CA VAL A 23 5.96 3.63 -7.95
C VAL A 23 6.25 3.43 -6.47
N THR A 24 6.03 2.23 -5.93
CA THR A 24 6.03 2.00 -4.48
C THR A 24 7.33 2.40 -3.80
N GLU A 25 8.47 1.93 -4.32
CA GLU A 25 9.79 2.24 -3.73
C GLU A 25 10.06 3.76 -3.76
N ARG A 26 9.80 4.39 -4.90
CA ARG A 26 9.91 5.85 -5.05
C ARG A 26 9.04 6.58 -4.04
N ASP A 27 7.79 6.19 -3.88
CA ASP A 27 6.84 6.86 -2.99
C ASP A 27 7.21 6.66 -1.52
N PHE A 28 7.72 5.48 -1.13
CA PHE A 28 8.25 5.25 0.20
C PHE A 28 9.45 6.15 0.49
N MET A 29 10.38 6.26 -0.47
CA MET A 29 11.54 7.15 -0.35
C MET A 29 11.15 8.62 -0.26
N ASN A 30 10.13 9.06 -1.02
CA ASN A 30 9.60 10.42 -0.96
C ASN A 30 8.92 10.75 0.37
N MET A 31 8.19 9.79 0.94
CA MET A 31 7.50 9.94 2.23
C MET A 31 8.43 9.74 3.43
N ARG A 32 9.65 9.26 3.24
CA ARG A 32 10.61 8.97 4.31
C ARG A 32 10.93 10.24 5.11
N PRO A 33 10.70 10.23 6.44
CA PRO A 33 10.83 11.45 7.25
C PRO A 33 12.28 11.87 7.53
N SER A 34 13.22 10.90 7.58
CA SER A 34 14.64 11.13 7.84
C SER A 34 15.47 9.92 7.41
N ASP A 35 16.79 10.05 7.45
CA ASP A 35 17.72 8.94 7.19
C ASP A 35 17.71 7.84 8.26
N ASP A 36 17.11 8.11 9.43
CA ASP A 36 16.92 7.08 10.46
C ASP A 36 15.87 6.01 10.07
N VAL A 37 15.03 6.30 9.08
CA VAL A 37 14.10 5.34 8.51
C VAL A 37 14.74 4.71 7.29
N VAL A 38 15.15 3.48 7.39
CA VAL A 38 15.79 2.75 6.28
C VAL A 38 14.78 1.87 5.58
N VAL A 39 14.77 1.91 4.26
CA VAL A 39 13.89 1.12 3.41
C VAL A 39 14.72 0.22 2.52
N PHE A 40 14.53 -1.08 2.65
CA PHE A 40 15.12 -2.08 1.76
C PHE A 40 14.06 -2.58 0.79
N THR A 41 14.45 -2.96 -0.41
CA THR A 41 13.53 -3.48 -1.43
C THR A 41 14.00 -4.82 -1.95
N SER A 42 13.12 -5.81 -1.94
CA SER A 42 13.27 -7.06 -2.69
C SER A 42 12.13 -7.19 -3.69
N ARG A 43 12.41 -7.79 -4.84
CA ARG A 43 11.43 -7.88 -5.92
C ARG A 43 11.05 -9.32 -6.22
N ILE A 44 9.76 -9.53 -6.46
CA ILE A 44 9.18 -10.79 -6.94
C ILE A 44 8.99 -10.69 -8.44
N ARG A 45 9.39 -11.72 -9.16
CA ARG A 45 9.08 -11.81 -10.59
C ARG A 45 7.56 -11.74 -10.79
N ASN A 46 7.15 -10.89 -11.70
CA ASN A 46 5.75 -10.70 -12.10
C ASN A 46 5.63 -10.55 -13.61
N THR A 47 4.48 -10.90 -14.16
CA THR A 47 4.17 -10.68 -15.57
C THR A 47 3.74 -9.23 -15.82
N PRO A 48 3.77 -8.75 -17.06
CA PRO A 48 3.32 -7.39 -17.37
C PRO A 48 1.86 -7.12 -17.01
N GLU A 49 1.00 -8.12 -17.09
CA GLU A 49 -0.44 -8.00 -16.87
C GLU A 49 -0.83 -8.23 -15.40
N CYS A 50 -1.83 -7.47 -14.94
CA CYS A 50 -2.45 -7.63 -13.62
C CYS A 50 -3.73 -8.47 -13.77
N THR A 51 -3.59 -9.79 -13.69
CA THR A 51 -4.68 -10.77 -13.77
C THR A 51 -4.67 -11.69 -12.55
N ALA A 52 -5.78 -12.39 -12.28
CA ALA A 52 -5.83 -13.37 -11.20
C ALA A 52 -4.78 -14.48 -11.37
N GLU A 53 -4.48 -14.89 -12.61
CA GLU A 53 -3.46 -15.88 -12.88
C GLU A 53 -2.06 -15.39 -12.56
N SER A 54 -1.68 -14.19 -13.04
CA SER A 54 -0.36 -13.59 -12.75
C SER A 54 -0.14 -13.36 -11.25
N LEU A 55 -1.20 -13.01 -10.53
CA LEU A 55 -1.14 -12.79 -9.07
C LEU A 55 -0.89 -14.10 -8.31
N ARG A 56 -1.49 -15.22 -8.74
CA ARG A 56 -1.23 -16.54 -8.13
C ARG A 56 0.19 -17.01 -8.34
N GLN A 57 0.80 -16.71 -9.50
CA GLN A 57 2.18 -17.08 -9.81
C GLN A 57 3.22 -16.41 -8.88
N MET A 58 2.86 -15.34 -8.20
CA MET A 58 3.74 -14.71 -7.21
C MET A 58 3.81 -15.46 -5.88
N GLU A 59 2.78 -16.23 -5.52
CA GLU A 59 2.69 -16.90 -4.22
C GLU A 59 3.93 -17.74 -3.85
N PRO A 60 4.41 -18.68 -4.70
CA PRO A 60 5.57 -19.52 -4.37
C PRO A 60 6.88 -18.74 -4.24
N LEU A 61 6.96 -17.51 -4.74
CA LEU A 61 8.14 -16.68 -4.73
C LEU A 61 8.25 -15.82 -3.46
N ILE A 62 7.18 -15.74 -2.67
CA ILE A 62 7.10 -14.84 -1.50
C ILE A 62 8.18 -15.18 -0.46
N THR A 63 8.34 -16.39 -0.07
CA THR A 63 9.28 -16.81 1.00
C THR A 63 10.73 -16.57 0.57
N GLU A 64 11.12 -17.03 -0.63
CA GLU A 64 12.48 -16.84 -1.14
C GLU A 64 12.86 -15.35 -1.20
N ALA A 65 12.06 -14.55 -1.87
CA ALA A 65 12.34 -13.13 -1.98
C ALA A 65 12.35 -12.42 -0.60
N THR A 66 11.63 -12.91 0.44
CA THR A 66 11.77 -12.41 1.82
C THR A 66 13.12 -12.77 2.43
N SER A 67 13.64 -13.96 2.18
CA SER A 67 14.92 -14.40 2.72
C SER A 67 16.11 -13.59 2.20
N LEU A 68 15.97 -13.00 1.01
CA LEU A 68 17.00 -12.17 0.36
C LEU A 68 17.11 -10.76 0.93
N ILE A 69 16.17 -10.34 1.77
CA ILE A 69 16.19 -9.00 2.34
C ILE A 69 17.06 -9.00 3.59
N VAL A 70 18.18 -8.29 3.53
CA VAL A 70 19.12 -8.14 4.67
C VAL A 70 19.26 -9.48 5.44
N PRO A 71 19.79 -10.52 4.81
CA PRO A 71 19.92 -11.82 5.45
C PRO A 71 20.64 -11.69 6.81
N GLU A 72 20.06 -12.32 7.85
CA GLU A 72 20.56 -12.28 9.23
C GLU A 72 20.56 -10.88 9.89
N GLY A 73 20.24 -9.82 9.14
CA GLY A 73 20.12 -8.46 9.68
C GLY A 73 18.77 -8.23 10.39
N ARG A 74 18.71 -7.16 11.17
CA ARG A 74 17.49 -6.71 11.82
C ARG A 74 16.52 -6.14 10.77
N LEU A 75 15.26 -6.45 10.93
CA LEU A 75 14.12 -5.79 10.27
C LEU A 75 13.00 -5.62 11.30
N ASP A 76 12.30 -4.50 11.25
CA ASP A 76 11.15 -4.25 12.13
C ASP A 76 9.84 -4.65 11.49
N VAL A 77 9.71 -4.47 10.16
CA VAL A 77 8.47 -4.71 9.39
C VAL A 77 8.80 -5.15 7.97
N VAL A 78 8.01 -6.06 7.44
CA VAL A 78 7.98 -6.39 6.01
C VAL A 78 6.63 -5.97 5.43
N ALA A 79 6.66 -5.13 4.38
CA ALA A 79 5.50 -4.69 3.63
C ALA A 79 5.37 -5.49 2.33
N TYR A 80 4.27 -6.21 2.14
CA TYR A 80 3.95 -6.88 0.87
C TYR A 80 3.21 -5.91 -0.06
N SER A 81 3.91 -5.36 -1.04
CA SER A 81 3.39 -4.28 -1.91
C SER A 81 2.58 -4.79 -3.11
N CYS A 82 1.44 -5.41 -2.86
CA CYS A 82 0.49 -5.75 -3.91
C CYS A 82 -0.95 -5.76 -3.41
N THR A 83 -1.75 -4.76 -3.79
CA THR A 83 -3.14 -4.62 -3.36
C THR A 83 -4.01 -5.75 -3.90
N SER A 84 -3.97 -5.98 -5.21
CA SER A 84 -4.73 -7.06 -5.88
C SER A 84 -4.26 -8.45 -5.42
N GLY A 85 -2.96 -8.64 -5.19
CA GLY A 85 -2.43 -9.88 -4.61
C GLY A 85 -2.93 -10.11 -3.18
N THR A 86 -3.08 -9.06 -2.37
CA THR A 86 -3.65 -9.17 -1.03
C THR A 86 -5.13 -9.57 -1.08
N ALA A 87 -5.91 -8.97 -1.97
CA ALA A 87 -7.32 -9.34 -2.14
C ALA A 87 -7.51 -10.80 -2.57
N LEU A 88 -6.60 -11.30 -3.43
CA LEU A 88 -6.69 -12.66 -3.99
C LEU A 88 -6.23 -13.74 -3.01
N MET A 89 -5.07 -13.53 -2.34
CA MET A 89 -4.44 -14.54 -1.48
C MET A 89 -4.87 -14.46 -0.02
N GLY A 90 -5.32 -13.29 0.42
CA GLY A 90 -5.61 -13.00 1.82
C GLY A 90 -4.35 -12.70 2.65
N PHE A 91 -4.55 -11.93 3.73
CA PHE A 91 -3.46 -11.49 4.61
C PHE A 91 -2.76 -12.66 5.32
N ASP A 92 -3.52 -13.61 5.87
CA ASP A 92 -2.97 -14.72 6.67
C ASP A 92 -2.00 -15.58 5.86
N LYS A 93 -2.34 -15.85 4.60
CA LYS A 93 -1.47 -16.61 3.69
C LYS A 93 -0.17 -15.86 3.41
N ILE A 94 -0.26 -14.57 3.08
CA ILE A 94 0.91 -13.72 2.84
C ILE A 94 1.78 -13.65 4.09
N CYS A 95 1.17 -13.43 5.26
CA CYS A 95 1.85 -13.35 6.53
C CYS A 95 2.62 -14.67 6.83
N SER A 96 1.98 -15.83 6.65
CA SER A 96 2.61 -17.13 6.86
C SER A 96 3.82 -17.36 5.94
N LEU A 97 3.72 -16.96 4.67
CA LEU A 97 4.81 -17.10 3.69
C LEU A 97 6.01 -16.17 4.02
N ILE A 98 5.75 -14.96 4.49
CA ILE A 98 6.79 -14.03 4.93
C ILE A 98 7.44 -14.53 6.23
N GLN A 99 6.63 -14.98 7.20
CA GLN A 99 7.13 -15.47 8.48
C GLN A 99 7.86 -16.81 8.38
N ALA A 100 7.63 -17.58 7.32
CA ALA A 100 8.43 -18.77 7.03
C ALA A 100 9.92 -18.42 6.77
N ALA A 101 10.21 -17.26 6.19
CA ALA A 101 11.58 -16.76 6.01
C ALA A 101 12.08 -15.90 7.19
N ARG A 102 11.17 -15.20 7.88
CA ARG A 102 11.46 -14.27 8.98
C ARG A 102 10.50 -14.50 10.14
N PRO A 103 10.73 -15.50 11.01
CA PRO A 103 9.84 -15.82 12.12
C PRO A 103 9.58 -14.62 13.03
N GLY A 104 8.29 -14.36 13.31
CA GLY A 104 7.87 -13.29 14.22
C GLY A 104 7.93 -11.86 13.64
N ILE A 105 8.35 -11.67 12.38
CA ILE A 105 8.35 -10.35 11.74
C ILE A 105 6.93 -9.79 11.63
N LYS A 106 6.79 -8.49 11.84
CA LYS A 106 5.53 -7.78 11.58
C LYS A 106 5.32 -7.64 10.08
N VAL A 107 4.11 -7.91 9.63
CA VAL A 107 3.75 -7.87 8.20
C VAL A 107 2.65 -6.84 8.00
N VAL A 108 2.76 -6.07 6.93
CA VAL A 108 1.72 -5.15 6.45
C VAL A 108 1.41 -5.43 4.99
N THR A 109 0.17 -5.16 4.60
CA THR A 109 -0.25 -5.21 3.19
C THR A 109 -1.04 -3.93 2.86
N PRO A 110 -1.17 -3.57 1.58
CA PRO A 110 -1.90 -2.36 1.21
C PRO A 110 -3.34 -2.35 1.71
N LEU A 111 -4.05 -3.47 1.62
CA LEU A 111 -5.46 -3.54 2.02
C LEU A 111 -5.64 -3.54 3.54
N THR A 112 -4.85 -4.32 4.29
CA THR A 112 -4.95 -4.31 5.76
C THR A 112 -4.60 -2.95 6.34
N SER A 113 -3.58 -2.29 5.77
CA SER A 113 -3.19 -0.94 6.18
C SER A 113 -4.25 0.10 5.84
N SER A 114 -4.88 -0.03 4.65
CA SER A 114 -5.95 0.89 4.24
C SER A 114 -7.19 0.73 5.11
N LEU A 115 -7.57 -0.49 5.48
CA LEU A 115 -8.68 -0.73 6.42
C LEU A 115 -8.37 -0.09 7.78
N ALA A 116 -7.18 -0.31 8.34
CA ALA A 116 -6.77 0.29 9.60
C ALA A 116 -6.79 1.84 9.54
N ALA A 117 -6.39 2.42 8.41
CA ALA A 117 -6.45 3.86 8.20
C ALA A 117 -7.89 4.37 8.09
N LEU A 118 -8.77 3.68 7.35
CA LEU A 118 -10.19 4.02 7.24
C LEU A 118 -10.89 3.93 8.60
N ASP A 119 -10.60 2.89 9.39
CA ASP A 119 -11.13 2.72 10.75
C ASP A 119 -10.68 3.87 11.68
N LEU A 120 -9.44 4.33 11.56
CA LEU A 120 -8.94 5.46 12.34
C LEU A 120 -9.71 6.76 12.08
N PHE A 121 -10.24 6.95 10.86
CA PHE A 121 -11.12 8.07 10.51
C PHE A 121 -12.60 7.79 10.76
N GLY A 122 -12.97 6.60 11.23
CA GLY A 122 -14.37 6.19 11.39
C GLY A 122 -15.12 6.10 10.05
N ALA A 123 -14.38 5.89 8.95
CA ALA A 123 -14.96 5.82 7.61
C ALA A 123 -15.58 4.44 7.36
N GLU A 124 -16.90 4.36 7.37
CA GLU A 124 -17.66 3.13 7.11
C GLU A 124 -18.11 3.05 5.64
N ARG A 125 -18.50 4.18 5.06
CA ARG A 125 -18.94 4.29 3.67
C ARG A 125 -17.88 5.00 2.83
N ILE A 126 -17.38 4.33 1.81
CA ILE A 126 -16.22 4.81 1.03
C ILE A 126 -16.52 4.90 -0.47
N ALA A 127 -15.95 5.91 -1.12
CA ALA A 127 -15.81 5.94 -2.56
C ALA A 127 -14.47 5.30 -2.95
N VAL A 128 -14.48 4.39 -3.93
CA VAL A 128 -13.29 3.61 -4.32
C VAL A 128 -12.86 3.99 -5.73
N LEU A 129 -11.58 4.29 -5.90
CA LEU A 129 -10.93 4.47 -7.21
C LEU A 129 -9.82 3.45 -7.38
N THR A 130 -9.79 2.75 -8.52
CA THR A 130 -8.76 1.77 -8.85
C THR A 130 -8.24 1.95 -10.28
N PRO A 131 -7.10 1.39 -10.65
CA PRO A 131 -6.71 1.30 -12.06
C PRO A 131 -7.19 0.01 -12.75
N TYR A 132 -7.69 -0.98 -12.03
CA TYR A 132 -7.84 -2.36 -12.49
C TYR A 132 -9.05 -2.59 -13.42
N VAL A 133 -9.03 -3.72 -14.12
CA VAL A 133 -10.19 -4.25 -14.85
C VAL A 133 -11.22 -4.88 -13.90
N ASP A 134 -12.43 -5.14 -14.41
CA ASP A 134 -13.59 -5.52 -13.59
C ASP A 134 -13.38 -6.80 -12.77
N ASP A 135 -12.68 -7.80 -13.31
CA ASP A 135 -12.39 -9.06 -12.59
C ASP A 135 -11.56 -8.81 -11.31
N VAL A 136 -10.54 -7.96 -11.40
CA VAL A 136 -9.72 -7.59 -10.23
C VAL A 136 -10.51 -6.67 -9.30
N ASN A 137 -11.29 -5.74 -9.84
CA ASN A 137 -12.12 -4.82 -9.06
C ASN A 137 -13.16 -5.56 -8.21
N THR A 138 -13.75 -6.62 -8.73
CA THR A 138 -14.70 -7.48 -7.98
C THR A 138 -14.02 -8.07 -6.73
N GLY A 139 -12.77 -8.51 -6.83
CA GLY A 139 -12.00 -9.01 -5.69
C GLY A 139 -11.72 -7.93 -4.64
N ILE A 140 -11.39 -6.71 -5.09
CA ILE A 140 -11.16 -5.56 -4.19
C ILE A 140 -12.46 -5.17 -3.47
N ALA A 141 -13.56 -5.05 -4.21
CA ALA A 141 -14.86 -4.69 -3.63
C ALA A 141 -15.28 -5.69 -2.56
N ARG A 142 -15.25 -7.00 -2.90
CA ARG A 142 -15.58 -8.06 -1.95
C ARG A 142 -14.69 -7.99 -0.70
N TYR A 143 -13.37 -7.82 -0.86
CA TYR A 143 -12.47 -7.72 0.27
C TYR A 143 -12.85 -6.58 1.23
N LEU A 144 -13.18 -5.40 0.70
CA LEU A 144 -13.61 -4.25 1.49
C LEU A 144 -14.93 -4.50 2.21
N GLU A 145 -15.92 -5.06 1.50
CA GLU A 145 -17.24 -5.39 2.03
C GLU A 145 -17.17 -6.48 3.12
N ASP A 146 -16.40 -7.54 2.90
CA ASP A 146 -16.17 -8.62 3.88
C ASP A 146 -15.50 -8.09 5.18
N HIS A 147 -14.82 -6.92 5.10
CA HIS A 147 -14.21 -6.24 6.23
C HIS A 147 -15.02 -5.02 6.73
N GLY A 148 -16.32 -5.01 6.45
CA GLY A 148 -17.26 -4.05 7.04
C GLY A 148 -17.33 -2.68 6.38
N LYS A 149 -16.72 -2.49 5.19
CA LYS A 149 -16.86 -1.24 4.45
C LYS A 149 -18.02 -1.31 3.47
N SER A 150 -18.85 -0.28 3.41
CA SER A 150 -19.86 -0.11 2.36
C SER A 150 -19.33 0.80 1.26
N ILE A 151 -19.56 0.42 0.00
CA ILE A 151 -19.04 1.15 -1.16
C ILE A 151 -20.13 2.02 -1.73
N SER A 152 -20.00 3.37 -1.61
CA SER A 152 -20.93 4.35 -2.15
C SER A 152 -20.74 4.57 -3.64
N ALA A 153 -19.51 4.44 -4.13
CA ALA A 153 -19.16 4.51 -5.54
C ALA A 153 -17.89 3.71 -5.82
N PHE A 154 -17.82 3.13 -7.02
CA PHE A 154 -16.66 2.40 -7.50
C PHE A 154 -16.28 2.88 -8.90
N SER A 155 -15.11 3.48 -9.03
CA SER A 155 -14.58 4.00 -10.30
C SER A 155 -13.25 3.33 -10.66
N SER A 156 -12.96 3.19 -11.94
CA SER A 156 -11.74 2.53 -12.39
C SER A 156 -11.24 3.04 -13.73
N PHE A 157 -9.91 3.08 -13.89
CA PHE A 157 -9.25 3.35 -15.18
C PHE A 157 -9.27 2.16 -16.15
N LYS A 158 -9.59 0.95 -15.68
CA LYS A 158 -9.70 -0.31 -16.47
C LYS A 158 -8.44 -0.65 -17.27
N ILE A 159 -7.28 -0.57 -16.63
CA ILE A 159 -5.97 -0.86 -17.20
C ILE A 159 -5.54 -2.28 -16.82
N VAL A 160 -5.02 -3.04 -17.79
CA VAL A 160 -4.50 -4.40 -17.58
C VAL A 160 -3.01 -4.37 -17.25
N GLU A 161 -2.24 -3.58 -17.98
CA GLU A 161 -0.78 -3.57 -17.93
C GLU A 161 -0.27 -2.74 -16.75
N ASN A 162 0.58 -3.35 -15.91
CA ASN A 162 1.17 -2.67 -14.75
C ASN A 162 2.00 -1.43 -15.12
N GLU A 163 2.71 -1.46 -16.23
CA GLU A 163 3.50 -0.32 -16.72
C GLU A 163 2.60 0.87 -17.07
N ILE A 164 1.47 0.62 -17.72
CA ILE A 164 0.50 1.67 -18.08
C ILE A 164 -0.14 2.28 -16.81
N MET A 165 -0.39 1.47 -15.77
CA MET A 165 -0.85 1.99 -14.48
C MET A 165 0.11 3.05 -13.91
N ALA A 166 1.42 2.81 -13.99
CA ALA A 166 2.43 3.75 -13.51
C ALA A 166 2.50 5.06 -14.31
N LEU A 167 2.01 5.06 -15.54
CA LEU A 167 1.95 6.24 -16.41
C LEU A 167 0.70 7.09 -16.18
N VAL A 168 -0.28 6.63 -15.41
CA VAL A 168 -1.44 7.46 -15.03
C VAL A 168 -0.94 8.69 -14.28
N THR A 169 -1.23 9.85 -14.84
CA THR A 169 -0.69 11.11 -14.29
C THR A 169 -1.35 11.46 -12.95
N PRO A 170 -0.64 12.15 -12.03
CA PRO A 170 -1.24 12.66 -10.81
C PRO A 170 -2.49 13.52 -11.06
N GLN A 171 -2.50 14.32 -12.15
CA GLN A 171 -3.67 15.12 -12.51
C GLN A 171 -4.87 14.25 -12.92
N SER A 172 -4.65 13.15 -13.65
CA SER A 172 -5.73 12.21 -13.99
C SER A 172 -6.29 11.52 -12.74
N ILE A 173 -5.41 11.16 -11.79
CA ILE A 173 -5.82 10.57 -10.50
C ILE A 173 -6.64 11.58 -9.70
N PHE A 174 -6.18 12.84 -9.62
CA PHE A 174 -6.92 13.92 -8.95
C PHE A 174 -8.34 14.07 -9.52
N ASN A 175 -8.47 14.22 -10.84
CA ASN A 175 -9.77 14.39 -11.49
C ASN A 175 -10.69 13.18 -11.25
N ALA A 176 -10.16 11.97 -11.43
CA ALA A 176 -10.92 10.74 -11.23
C ALA A 176 -11.37 10.55 -9.76
N ALA A 177 -10.55 10.97 -8.79
CA ALA A 177 -10.92 10.90 -7.38
C ALA A 177 -12.08 11.87 -7.05
N LEU A 178 -12.08 13.07 -7.63
CA LEU A 178 -13.20 14.01 -7.47
C LEU A 178 -14.48 13.48 -8.13
N GLU A 179 -14.39 12.84 -9.29
CA GLU A 179 -15.51 12.22 -9.99
C GLU A 179 -16.05 10.98 -9.26
N ALA A 180 -15.17 10.24 -8.57
CA ALA A 180 -15.55 9.06 -7.80
C ALA A 180 -16.24 9.41 -6.49
N ASP A 181 -15.95 10.58 -5.88
CA ASP A 181 -16.55 10.99 -4.61
C ASP A 181 -18.08 11.07 -4.68
N ARG A 182 -18.72 10.81 -3.55
CA ARG A 182 -20.17 10.96 -3.33
C ARG A 182 -20.40 11.69 -2.02
N ASN A 183 -21.48 12.46 -1.95
CA ASN A 183 -21.81 13.22 -0.74
C ASN A 183 -21.96 12.34 0.51
N ASP A 184 -22.37 11.09 0.33
CA ASP A 184 -22.57 10.11 1.39
C ASP A 184 -21.34 9.23 1.68
N ALA A 185 -20.21 9.47 1.01
CA ALA A 185 -18.95 8.83 1.33
C ALA A 185 -18.23 9.56 2.46
N ASP A 186 -17.75 8.81 3.46
CA ASP A 186 -16.95 9.33 4.58
C ASP A 186 -15.50 9.62 4.16
N ALA A 187 -14.98 8.84 3.20
CA ALA A 187 -13.63 8.94 2.69
C ALA A 187 -13.53 8.47 1.24
N VAL A 188 -12.45 8.84 0.57
CA VAL A 188 -12.06 8.28 -0.74
C VAL A 188 -10.89 7.31 -0.53
N PHE A 189 -11.04 6.07 -1.03
CA PHE A 189 -9.97 5.09 -1.07
C PHE A 189 -9.43 4.91 -2.48
N ILE A 190 -8.15 5.22 -2.69
CA ILE A 190 -7.44 5.02 -3.95
C ILE A 190 -6.60 3.75 -3.85
N SER A 191 -7.10 2.68 -4.44
CA SER A 191 -6.52 1.35 -4.39
C SER A 191 -5.49 1.15 -5.50
N CYS A 192 -4.37 0.64 -5.21
CA CYS A 192 -3.23 0.22 -6.03
C CYS A 192 -1.92 0.84 -5.55
N THR A 193 -0.87 0.03 -5.55
CA THR A 193 0.49 0.50 -5.23
C THR A 193 1.25 0.99 -6.47
N ALA A 194 0.76 0.68 -7.67
CA ALA A 194 1.44 1.01 -8.92
C ALA A 194 0.98 2.34 -9.56
N ILE A 195 0.16 3.17 -8.87
CA ILE A 195 -0.26 4.49 -9.37
C ILE A 195 0.26 5.61 -8.47
N ARG A 196 0.55 6.77 -9.06
CA ARG A 196 1.22 7.92 -8.42
C ARG A 196 0.24 8.75 -7.57
N ALA A 197 -0.52 8.09 -6.71
CA ALA A 197 -1.60 8.73 -5.97
C ALA A 197 -1.12 9.60 -4.80
N VAL A 198 0.03 9.28 -4.18
CA VAL A 198 0.53 10.04 -3.01
C VAL A 198 0.84 11.49 -3.33
N GLU A 199 1.13 11.82 -4.59
CA GLU A 199 1.47 13.18 -5.03
C GLU A 199 0.27 14.16 -5.01
N VAL A 200 -0.96 13.65 -4.90
CA VAL A 200 -2.17 14.47 -5.01
C VAL A 200 -3.11 14.35 -3.81
N ILE A 201 -2.75 13.59 -2.77
CA ILE A 201 -3.61 13.37 -1.60
C ILE A 201 -4.05 14.69 -0.98
N ASP A 202 -3.11 15.56 -0.60
CA ASP A 202 -3.42 16.85 0.04
C ASP A 202 -4.38 17.70 -0.79
N LYS A 203 -4.17 17.72 -2.13
CA LYS A 203 -5.01 18.50 -3.03
C LYS A 203 -6.43 17.94 -3.11
N ILE A 204 -6.57 16.61 -3.11
CA ILE A 204 -7.89 15.95 -3.13
C ILE A 204 -8.60 16.21 -1.79
N GLU A 205 -7.92 16.01 -0.65
CA GLU A 205 -8.48 16.27 0.68
C GLU A 205 -8.92 17.73 0.84
N GLN A 206 -8.10 18.69 0.40
CA GLN A 206 -8.47 20.11 0.41
C GLN A 206 -9.71 20.41 -0.43
N LYS A 207 -9.87 19.73 -1.57
CA LYS A 207 -10.98 19.95 -2.46
C LYS A 207 -12.28 19.30 -1.98
N LEU A 208 -12.18 18.09 -1.41
CA LEU A 208 -13.34 17.30 -0.96
C LEU A 208 -13.73 17.59 0.50
N GLY A 209 -12.81 18.07 1.33
CA GLY A 209 -13.03 18.20 2.78
C GLY A 209 -13.15 16.86 3.50
N LYS A 210 -12.65 15.77 2.92
CA LYS A 210 -12.73 14.39 3.42
C LYS A 210 -11.38 13.73 3.44
N PRO A 211 -11.14 12.72 4.30
CA PRO A 211 -9.93 11.91 4.26
C PRO A 211 -9.78 11.18 2.91
N VAL A 212 -8.55 11.14 2.42
CA VAL A 212 -8.16 10.37 1.23
C VAL A 212 -7.09 9.36 1.62
N ILE A 213 -7.41 8.09 1.51
CA ILE A 213 -6.50 7.00 1.82
C ILE A 213 -6.00 6.38 0.52
N THR A 214 -4.68 6.30 0.35
CA THR A 214 -4.09 5.57 -0.76
C THR A 214 -3.40 4.29 -0.27
N ALA A 215 -3.39 3.26 -1.10
CA ALA A 215 -2.82 1.96 -0.75
C ALA A 215 -1.34 2.06 -0.34
N VAL A 216 -0.54 2.87 -1.04
CA VAL A 216 0.89 3.07 -0.73
C VAL A 216 1.08 3.88 0.56
N GLN A 217 0.35 5.00 0.70
CA GLN A 217 0.43 5.87 1.89
C GLN A 217 0.05 5.09 3.16
N ALA A 218 -1.07 4.38 3.14
CA ALA A 218 -1.54 3.60 4.29
C ALA A 218 -0.54 2.50 4.68
N MET A 219 0.01 1.80 3.69
CA MET A 219 1.03 0.77 3.92
C MET A 219 2.31 1.36 4.53
N PHE A 220 2.77 2.51 4.04
CA PHE A 220 3.93 3.19 4.60
C PHE A 220 3.66 3.70 6.03
N TRP A 221 2.50 4.35 6.24
CA TRP A 221 2.06 4.82 7.57
C TRP A 221 2.04 3.68 8.58
N GLN A 222 1.40 2.56 8.27
CA GLN A 222 1.31 1.44 9.20
C GLN A 222 2.69 0.81 9.45
N SER A 223 3.53 0.72 8.41
CA SER A 223 4.91 0.24 8.55
C SER A 223 5.69 1.09 9.55
N LEU A 224 5.60 2.42 9.45
CA LEU A 224 6.23 3.36 10.40
C LEU A 224 5.73 3.14 11.82
N ARG A 225 4.41 3.07 12.02
CA ARG A 225 3.82 2.87 13.35
C ARG A 225 4.25 1.55 13.99
N LEU A 226 4.30 0.46 13.21
CA LEU A 226 4.77 -0.84 13.67
C LEU A 226 6.28 -0.87 13.93
N ALA A 227 7.07 -0.11 13.18
CA ALA A 227 8.49 0.06 13.41
C ALA A 227 8.81 1.00 14.61
N GLY A 228 7.79 1.64 15.19
CA GLY A 228 7.93 2.50 16.37
C GLY A 228 8.11 3.99 16.08
N TYR A 229 8.10 4.41 14.82
CA TYR A 229 8.13 5.82 14.45
C TYR A 229 6.77 6.49 14.72
N LYS A 230 6.76 7.56 15.50
CA LYS A 230 5.54 8.29 15.92
C LYS A 230 5.47 9.72 15.38
N GLY A 231 6.45 10.13 14.58
CA GLY A 231 6.49 11.49 14.03
C GLY A 231 5.41 11.73 12.98
N LYS A 232 5.11 13.01 12.75
CA LYS A 232 4.18 13.47 11.71
C LYS A 232 4.94 13.74 10.42
N ILE A 233 4.30 13.49 9.29
CA ILE A 233 4.87 13.73 7.96
C ILE A 233 3.86 14.55 7.17
N SER A 234 4.21 15.79 6.84
CA SER A 234 3.34 16.72 6.09
C SER A 234 3.46 16.49 4.58
N GLY A 235 2.44 16.88 3.83
CA GLY A 235 2.44 16.84 2.36
C GLY A 235 1.88 15.55 1.76
N TYR A 236 1.40 14.63 2.61
CA TYR A 236 0.90 13.32 2.18
C TYR A 236 -0.45 12.96 2.85
N GLY A 237 -1.31 13.96 3.04
CA GLY A 237 -2.64 13.79 3.60
C GLY A 237 -2.69 13.72 5.13
N GLN A 238 -3.92 13.77 5.64
CA GLN A 238 -4.20 13.79 7.09
C GLN A 238 -3.66 12.55 7.80
N LEU A 239 -3.72 11.36 7.17
CA LEU A 239 -3.26 10.11 7.76
C LEU A 239 -1.81 10.19 8.25
N MET A 240 -0.93 10.81 7.48
CA MET A 240 0.50 10.90 7.80
C MET A 240 0.79 11.90 8.93
N CYS A 241 -0.21 12.66 9.37
CA CYS A 241 -0.13 13.60 10.49
C CYS A 241 -0.70 13.08 11.82
N LEU A 242 -1.21 11.82 11.84
CA LEU A 242 -1.83 11.19 13.02
C LEU A 242 -0.88 10.34 13.85
#